data_90df045000174fde8128b7cfd7f1c499
#
_entry.id   90df045000174fde8128b7cfd7f1c499
#
_cell.length_a   1.000
_cell.length_b   1.000
_cell.length_c   1.000
_cell.angle_alpha   90.00
_cell.angle_beta   90.00
_cell.angle_gamma   90.00
#
_symmetry.space_group_name_H-M   'P 1'
#
loop_
_entity.id
_entity.type
_entity.pdbx_description
1 polymer ?
#
loop_
_entity_poly.entity_id
_entity_poly.type
_entity_poly.pdbx_seq_one_letter_code
_entity_poly.pdbx_strand_id
1 'polypeptide(L)'
;MLKLIQSIVKNLIRVGIVSSVDYQKGTAKVAFEDRDQVVSYDMDVLVKNSFRNKDYWLPDPEEQVLCLFLPIGNGQGFILGSLYSIDDKLPIKNKNKRHVRFGDGTFIDYDRETHTLTIDFLHPEGGHIVINNAKVTYNETTQRGEPEWRSSEVLET
;
A
#
# COMPACT_ATOMS: atom_id res chain seq x y z
N MET A 1 22.24 4.80 -34.38
CA MET A 1 20.88 4.24 -34.12
C MET A 1 20.89 3.19 -33.01
N LEU A 2 21.68 2.13 -33.08
CA LEU A 2 21.69 1.06 -32.05
C LEU A 2 21.98 1.57 -30.60
N LYS A 3 22.99 2.44 -30.45
CA LYS A 3 23.35 3.03 -29.13
C LYS A 3 22.20 3.87 -28.53
N LEU A 4 21.43 4.57 -29.36
CA LEU A 4 20.29 5.36 -28.93
C LEU A 4 19.15 4.43 -28.41
N ILE A 5 18.84 3.38 -29.15
CA ILE A 5 17.86 2.38 -28.76
C ILE A 5 18.27 1.71 -27.44
N GLN A 6 19.54 1.32 -27.32
CA GLN A 6 20.06 0.74 -26.08
C GLN A 6 19.95 1.71 -24.88
N SER A 7 20.20 3.00 -25.09
CA SER A 7 20.05 4.02 -24.06
C SER A 7 18.59 4.18 -23.64
N ILE A 8 17.67 4.22 -24.59
CA ILE A 8 16.23 4.31 -24.31
C ILE A 8 15.78 3.09 -23.49
N VAL A 9 16.09 1.89 -23.95
CA VAL A 9 15.69 0.63 -23.28
C VAL A 9 16.21 0.56 -21.84
N LYS A 10 17.47 0.94 -21.62
CA LYS A 10 18.06 0.96 -20.26
C LYS A 10 17.37 1.95 -19.30
N ASN A 11 16.72 2.98 -19.84
CA ASN A 11 16.09 4.02 -19.03
C ASN A 11 14.58 3.85 -18.88
N LEU A 12 13.97 2.90 -19.60
CA LEU A 12 12.51 2.69 -19.55
C LEU A 12 12.01 2.22 -18.18
N ILE A 13 12.73 1.28 -17.59
CA ILE A 13 12.34 0.68 -16.30
C ILE A 13 13.51 0.84 -15.34
N ARG A 14 13.24 1.40 -14.17
CA ARG A 14 14.25 1.65 -13.16
C ARG A 14 13.70 1.39 -11.76
N VAL A 15 14.58 0.98 -10.88
CA VAL A 15 14.32 0.87 -9.45
C VAL A 15 14.98 2.04 -8.75
N GLY A 16 14.30 2.65 -7.81
CA GLY A 16 14.83 3.76 -7.02
C GLY A 16 14.21 3.81 -5.64
N ILE A 17 14.63 4.78 -4.84
CA ILE A 17 14.17 5.00 -3.48
C ILE A 17 13.36 6.30 -3.44
N VAL A 18 12.18 6.27 -2.83
CA VAL A 18 11.34 7.46 -2.65
C VAL A 18 12.08 8.47 -1.76
N SER A 19 12.33 9.66 -2.27
CA SER A 19 13.00 10.73 -1.52
C SER A 19 12.03 11.69 -0.85
N SER A 20 10.86 11.92 -1.46
CA SER A 20 9.80 12.76 -0.89
C SER A 20 8.45 12.46 -1.54
N VAL A 21 7.36 12.77 -0.83
CA VAL A 21 5.98 12.55 -1.27
C VAL A 21 5.19 13.85 -1.14
N ASP A 22 4.45 14.20 -2.18
CA ASP A 22 3.46 15.29 -2.16
C ASP A 22 2.06 14.69 -2.02
N TYR A 23 1.58 14.65 -0.79
CA TYR A 23 0.26 14.07 -0.45
C TYR A 23 -0.92 14.87 -1.02
N GLN A 24 -0.72 16.15 -1.38
CA GLN A 24 -1.77 16.97 -1.97
C GLN A 24 -1.94 16.70 -3.46
N LYS A 25 -0.83 16.44 -4.15
CA LYS A 25 -0.84 16.12 -5.58
C LYS A 25 -0.94 14.63 -5.86
N GLY A 26 -0.62 13.77 -4.89
CA GLY A 26 -0.55 12.33 -5.09
C GLY A 26 0.67 11.90 -5.91
N THR A 27 1.79 12.65 -5.80
CA THR A 27 3.03 12.40 -6.51
C THR A 27 4.18 12.14 -5.56
N ALA A 28 5.25 11.54 -6.07
CA ALA A 28 6.48 11.35 -5.31
C ALA A 28 7.72 11.59 -6.17
N LYS A 29 8.83 11.93 -5.51
CA LYS A 29 10.16 12.02 -6.12
C LYS A 29 10.97 10.79 -5.74
N VAL A 30 11.73 10.28 -6.69
CA VAL A 30 12.52 9.06 -6.55
C VAL A 30 13.99 9.37 -6.82
N ALA A 31 14.87 8.94 -5.93
CA ALA A 31 16.31 8.97 -6.09
C ALA A 31 16.80 7.67 -6.75
N PHE A 32 17.71 7.79 -7.68
CA PHE A 32 18.29 6.67 -8.43
C PHE A 32 19.78 6.55 -8.14
N GLU A 33 20.20 5.48 -7.50
CA GLU A 33 21.59 5.24 -7.11
C GLU A 33 22.54 5.10 -8.29
N ASP A 34 22.05 4.56 -9.42
CA ASP A 34 22.82 4.35 -10.66
C ASP A 34 23.21 5.64 -11.39
N ARG A 35 22.81 6.81 -10.88
CA ARG A 35 23.10 8.14 -11.43
C ARG A 35 23.46 9.16 -10.35
N ASP A 36 24.40 8.84 -9.50
CA ASP A 36 24.90 9.74 -8.45
C ASP A 36 23.74 10.34 -7.59
N GLN A 37 22.73 9.56 -7.27
CA GLN A 37 21.54 9.93 -6.51
C GLN A 37 20.71 11.07 -7.16
N VAL A 38 20.69 11.16 -8.48
CA VAL A 38 19.82 12.11 -9.17
C VAL A 38 18.37 11.85 -8.81
N VAL A 39 17.72 12.88 -8.27
CA VAL A 39 16.28 12.85 -7.90
C VAL A 39 15.43 13.16 -9.12
N SER A 40 14.37 12.41 -9.32
CA SER A 40 13.39 12.64 -10.39
C SER A 40 12.61 13.94 -10.23
N TYR A 41 11.91 14.34 -11.28
CA TYR A 41 10.76 15.23 -11.14
C TYR A 41 9.64 14.55 -10.35
N ASP A 42 8.57 15.28 -10.04
CA ASP A 42 7.36 14.70 -9.46
C ASP A 42 6.80 13.63 -10.41
N MET A 43 6.63 12.42 -9.91
CA MET A 43 6.12 11.27 -10.67
C MET A 43 4.75 10.87 -10.11
N ASP A 44 3.80 10.64 -11.01
CA ASP A 44 2.50 10.10 -10.62
C ASP A 44 2.63 8.67 -10.11
N VAL A 45 1.90 8.37 -9.05
CA VAL A 45 1.82 7.02 -8.48
C VAL A 45 0.65 6.27 -9.12
N LEU A 46 0.92 5.08 -9.64
CA LEU A 46 -0.11 4.22 -10.22
C LEU A 46 -1.06 3.74 -9.11
N VAL A 47 -2.33 4.03 -9.28
CA VAL A 47 -3.40 3.57 -8.39
C VAL A 47 -4.32 2.61 -9.11
N LYS A 48 -5.01 1.75 -8.37
CA LYS A 48 -5.91 0.77 -8.96
C LYS A 48 -7.14 1.42 -9.60
N ASN A 49 -7.69 2.43 -8.96
CA ASN A 49 -8.87 3.17 -9.44
C ASN A 49 -8.71 4.66 -9.15
N SER A 50 -9.03 5.53 -10.12
CA SER A 50 -8.79 6.98 -10.03
C SER A 50 -10.00 7.87 -10.34
N PHE A 51 -11.16 7.31 -10.75
CA PHE A 51 -12.31 8.11 -11.17
C PHE A 51 -13.46 8.11 -10.16
N ARG A 52 -14.49 7.28 -10.34
CA ARG A 52 -15.64 7.18 -9.42
C ARG A 52 -15.29 6.44 -8.15
N ASN A 53 -14.67 5.28 -8.30
CA ASN A 53 -14.02 4.57 -7.22
C ASN A 53 -12.56 5.02 -7.19
N LYS A 54 -12.04 5.30 -6.00
CA LYS A 54 -10.67 5.79 -5.84
C LYS A 54 -9.96 5.00 -4.76
N ASP A 55 -8.74 4.59 -5.07
CA ASP A 55 -7.82 4.06 -4.08
C ASP A 55 -6.81 5.15 -3.74
N TYR A 56 -6.47 5.28 -2.47
CA TYR A 56 -5.46 6.19 -1.98
C TYR A 56 -4.47 5.44 -1.11
N TRP A 57 -3.30 5.20 -1.64
CA TRP A 57 -2.16 4.63 -0.92
C TRP A 57 -0.90 5.06 -1.65
N LEU A 58 -0.17 6.01 -1.08
CA LEU A 58 1.10 6.49 -1.63
C LEU A 58 2.26 5.78 -0.94
N PRO A 59 3.40 5.61 -1.61
CA PRO A 59 4.58 5.04 -0.98
C PRO A 59 5.11 6.00 0.10
N ASP A 60 5.77 5.44 1.10
CA ASP A 60 6.46 6.24 2.11
C ASP A 60 7.85 6.67 1.62
N PRO A 61 8.42 7.79 2.14
CA PRO A 61 9.84 8.09 1.97
C PRO A 61 10.71 6.90 2.40
N GLU A 62 11.82 6.69 1.68
CA GLU A 62 12.76 5.56 1.82
C GLU A 62 12.26 4.22 1.26
N GLU A 63 11.04 4.16 0.77
CA GLU A 63 10.50 2.95 0.14
C GLU A 63 11.12 2.69 -1.23
N GLN A 64 11.48 1.43 -1.51
CA GLN A 64 11.99 1.02 -2.81
C GLN A 64 10.84 0.83 -3.80
N VAL A 65 10.94 1.50 -4.97
CA VAL A 65 9.87 1.52 -5.97
C VAL A 65 10.37 1.19 -7.37
N LEU A 66 9.49 0.57 -8.16
CA LEU A 66 9.66 0.33 -9.58
C LEU A 66 9.06 1.48 -10.37
N CYS A 67 9.87 2.11 -11.23
CA CYS A 67 9.48 3.24 -12.06
C CYS A 67 9.50 2.89 -13.54
N LEU A 68 8.53 3.40 -14.28
CA LEU A 68 8.46 3.36 -15.73
C LEU A 68 8.61 4.77 -16.30
N PHE A 69 9.55 4.96 -17.23
CA PHE A 69 9.76 6.24 -17.91
C PHE A 69 9.24 6.19 -19.34
N LEU A 70 8.68 7.31 -19.81
CA LEU A 70 8.29 7.42 -21.21
C LEU A 70 9.53 7.53 -22.11
N PRO A 71 9.59 6.84 -23.26
CA PRO A 71 10.73 6.87 -24.15
C PRO A 71 10.90 8.21 -24.86
N ILE A 72 9.81 8.98 -24.93
CA ILE A 72 9.74 10.29 -25.57
C ILE A 72 9.21 11.28 -24.53
N GLY A 73 10.07 12.16 -24.04
CA GLY A 73 9.66 13.16 -23.04
C GLY A 73 10.83 13.64 -22.18
N ASN A 74 10.56 14.61 -21.35
CA ASN A 74 11.53 15.30 -20.50
C ASN A 74 11.80 14.55 -19.18
N GLY A 75 12.00 13.23 -19.23
CA GLY A 75 12.17 12.40 -18.04
C GLY A 75 10.87 12.14 -17.27
N GLN A 76 9.73 12.26 -17.94
CA GLN A 76 8.43 11.92 -17.35
C GLN A 76 8.33 10.43 -17.11
N GLY A 77 7.91 10.04 -15.92
CA GLY A 77 7.74 8.64 -15.51
C GLY A 77 6.62 8.48 -14.50
N PHE A 78 6.36 7.22 -14.18
CA PHE A 78 5.32 6.78 -13.25
C PHE A 78 5.91 5.80 -12.25
N ILE A 79 5.46 5.85 -11.01
CA ILE A 79 5.74 4.84 -9.99
C ILE A 79 4.70 3.73 -10.13
N LEU A 80 5.12 2.51 -10.46
CA LEU A 80 4.24 1.37 -10.68
C LEU A 80 3.88 0.65 -9.39
N GLY A 81 4.72 0.72 -8.38
CA GLY A 81 4.53 0.09 -7.08
C GLY A 81 5.83 -0.13 -6.35
N SER A 82 5.73 -0.69 -5.16
CA SER A 82 6.84 -0.92 -4.26
C SER A 82 7.42 -2.32 -4.39
N LEU A 83 8.69 -2.45 -4.05
CA LEU A 83 9.43 -3.71 -4.03
C LEU A 83 10.00 -3.92 -2.64
N TYR A 84 9.97 -5.16 -2.16
CA TYR A 84 10.76 -5.50 -0.98
C TYR A 84 12.24 -5.38 -1.27
N SER A 85 12.96 -4.69 -0.40
CA SER A 85 14.42 -4.60 -0.41
C SER A 85 15.05 -5.72 0.41
N ILE A 86 16.39 -5.76 0.47
CA ILE A 86 17.11 -6.71 1.32
C ILE A 86 16.83 -6.46 2.81
N ASP A 87 16.61 -5.19 3.16
CA ASP A 87 16.38 -4.75 4.53
C ASP A 87 14.90 -4.88 4.95
N ASP A 88 13.98 -4.90 3.97
CA ASP A 88 12.55 -5.00 4.23
C ASP A 88 12.10 -6.45 4.35
N LYS A 89 11.67 -6.81 5.53
CA LYS A 89 11.16 -8.17 5.79
C LYS A 89 9.70 -8.28 5.37
N LEU A 90 9.37 -9.42 4.74
CA LEU A 90 7.97 -9.78 4.49
C LEU A 90 7.19 -9.78 5.81
N PRO A 91 6.03 -9.08 5.89
CA PRO A 91 5.24 -9.03 7.10
C PRO A 91 4.68 -10.41 7.49
N ILE A 92 4.47 -11.27 6.50
CA ILE A 92 3.96 -12.62 6.70
C ILE A 92 4.48 -13.58 5.61
N LYS A 93 4.66 -14.86 5.96
CA LYS A 93 5.09 -15.95 5.06
C LYS A 93 4.07 -17.08 5.06
N ASN A 94 2.84 -16.78 4.67
CA ASN A 94 1.75 -17.75 4.63
C ASN A 94 0.94 -17.60 3.33
N LYS A 95 0.86 -18.68 2.53
CA LYS A 95 0.12 -18.72 1.25
C LYS A 95 -1.40 -18.58 1.41
N ASN A 96 -1.93 -18.86 2.59
CA ASN A 96 -3.36 -18.83 2.86
C ASN A 96 -3.85 -17.46 3.35
N LYS A 97 -2.94 -16.55 3.63
CA LYS A 97 -3.27 -15.24 4.18
C LYS A 97 -3.16 -14.12 3.16
N ARG A 98 -4.08 -13.18 3.23
CA ARG A 98 -3.97 -11.84 2.65
C ARG A 98 -3.81 -10.85 3.80
N HIS A 99 -2.71 -10.11 3.77
CA HIS A 99 -2.28 -9.28 4.89
C HIS A 99 -2.00 -7.85 4.42
N VAL A 100 -2.48 -6.87 5.18
CA VAL A 100 -2.15 -5.46 5.03
C VAL A 100 -1.65 -4.97 6.37
N ARG A 101 -0.44 -4.44 6.42
CA ARG A 101 0.17 -3.90 7.63
C ARG A 101 0.37 -2.40 7.48
N PHE A 102 0.03 -1.66 8.52
CA PHE A 102 0.25 -0.22 8.63
C PHE A 102 1.57 0.08 9.34
N GLY A 103 2.07 1.33 9.22
CA GLY A 103 3.37 1.74 9.76
C GLY A 103 3.47 1.66 11.28
N ASP A 104 2.36 1.77 12.02
CA ASP A 104 2.27 1.61 13.48
C ASP A 104 2.23 0.14 13.93
N GLY A 105 2.24 -0.79 12.98
CA GLY A 105 2.15 -2.23 13.23
C GLY A 105 0.73 -2.80 13.21
N THR A 106 -0.32 -1.97 13.24
CA THR A 106 -1.72 -2.37 13.03
C THR A 106 -1.86 -3.15 11.73
N PHE A 107 -2.69 -4.18 11.70
CA PHE A 107 -2.89 -4.97 10.50
C PHE A 107 -4.32 -5.44 10.28
N ILE A 108 -4.64 -5.74 9.03
CA ILE A 108 -5.84 -6.43 8.59
C ILE A 108 -5.40 -7.71 7.90
N ASP A 109 -5.88 -8.85 8.36
CA ASP A 109 -5.47 -10.17 7.90
C ASP A 109 -6.68 -11.05 7.63
N TYR A 110 -6.71 -11.71 6.46
CA TYR A 110 -7.70 -12.73 6.16
C TYR A 110 -7.03 -14.07 5.92
N ASP A 111 -7.41 -15.07 6.71
CA ASP A 111 -6.95 -16.44 6.55
C ASP A 111 -8.05 -17.27 5.88
N ARG A 112 -7.78 -17.74 4.66
CA ARG A 112 -8.71 -18.53 3.87
C ARG A 112 -8.82 -19.99 4.35
N GLU A 113 -7.89 -20.48 5.16
CA GLU A 113 -7.91 -21.83 5.70
C GLU A 113 -8.85 -21.92 6.90
N THR A 114 -8.76 -20.95 7.79
CA THR A 114 -9.61 -20.84 8.99
C THR A 114 -10.84 -19.98 8.76
N HIS A 115 -10.96 -19.34 7.58
CA HIS A 115 -12.02 -18.36 7.23
C HIS A 115 -12.14 -17.21 8.23
N THR A 116 -11.02 -16.76 8.77
CA THR A 116 -10.97 -15.75 9.83
C THR A 116 -10.48 -14.42 9.26
N LEU A 117 -11.24 -13.35 9.51
CA LEU A 117 -10.81 -11.97 9.32
C LEU A 117 -10.35 -11.40 10.67
N THR A 118 -9.11 -10.96 10.74
CA THR A 118 -8.54 -10.34 11.94
C THR A 118 -8.22 -8.87 11.66
N ILE A 119 -8.58 -8.00 12.58
CA ILE A 119 -8.13 -6.61 12.63
C ILE A 119 -7.45 -6.44 13.99
N ASP A 120 -6.16 -6.13 14.00
CA ASP A 120 -5.38 -6.00 15.22
C ASP A 120 -4.74 -4.62 15.31
N PHE A 121 -5.04 -3.91 16.39
CA PHE A 121 -4.52 -2.59 16.70
C PHE A 121 -3.36 -2.71 17.67
N LEU A 122 -2.14 -2.53 17.17
CA LEU A 122 -0.93 -2.64 18.01
C LEU A 122 -0.60 -1.35 18.79
N HIS A 123 -1.53 -0.41 18.86
CA HIS A 123 -1.37 0.79 19.68
C HIS A 123 -1.59 0.45 21.17
N PRO A 124 -0.77 1.00 22.11
CA PRO A 124 -0.89 0.71 23.55
C PRO A 124 -2.24 1.01 24.16
N GLU A 125 -2.95 1.99 23.62
CA GLU A 125 -4.31 2.38 24.06
C GLU A 125 -5.42 1.69 23.27
N GLY A 126 -5.06 0.73 22.39
CA GLY A 126 -5.98 0.09 21.48
C GLY A 126 -6.37 0.97 20.29
N GLY A 127 -7.38 0.54 19.55
CA GLY A 127 -7.90 1.25 18.38
C GLY A 127 -9.41 1.33 18.40
N HIS A 128 -9.97 2.09 17.44
CA HIS A 128 -11.41 2.27 17.30
C HIS A 128 -11.90 1.78 15.95
N ILE A 129 -13.00 1.02 15.95
CA ILE A 129 -13.77 0.69 14.74
C ILE A 129 -15.02 1.55 14.75
N VAL A 130 -15.09 2.53 13.84
CA VAL A 130 -16.22 3.42 13.71
C VAL A 130 -17.07 3.02 12.51
N ILE A 131 -18.34 2.71 12.74
CA ILE A 131 -19.30 2.35 11.70
C ILE A 131 -20.41 3.39 11.71
N ASN A 132 -20.43 4.29 10.72
CA ASN A 132 -21.42 5.34 10.60
C ASN A 132 -22.51 4.99 9.59
N ASN A 133 -23.77 5.31 9.90
CA ASN A 133 -24.91 5.17 8.99
C ASN A 133 -25.06 3.75 8.38
N ALA A 134 -24.68 2.72 9.13
CA ALA A 134 -24.75 1.33 8.70
C ALA A 134 -25.57 0.50 9.69
N LYS A 135 -26.30 -0.47 9.16
CA LYS A 135 -26.93 -1.52 9.97
C LYS A 135 -25.99 -2.72 9.98
N VAL A 136 -25.53 -3.10 11.15
CA VAL A 136 -24.80 -4.35 11.34
C VAL A 136 -25.82 -5.48 11.54
N THR A 137 -25.81 -6.48 10.66
CA THR A 137 -26.71 -7.63 10.75
C THR A 137 -25.88 -8.88 10.97
N TYR A 138 -26.16 -9.58 12.04
CA TYR A 138 -25.64 -10.92 12.29
C TYR A 138 -26.63 -11.95 11.71
N ASN A 139 -26.15 -12.88 10.92
CA ASN A 139 -26.99 -13.93 10.35
C ASN A 139 -26.82 -15.22 11.16
N GLU A 140 -27.81 -15.55 11.98
CA GLU A 140 -27.83 -16.74 12.84
C GLU A 140 -28.03 -18.06 12.08
N THR A 141 -28.34 -18.02 10.78
CA THR A 141 -28.66 -19.23 9.97
C THR A 141 -27.45 -20.12 9.72
N THR A 142 -26.26 -19.67 9.97
CA THR A 142 -25.06 -20.50 9.95
C THR A 142 -24.75 -20.93 11.37
N GLN A 143 -24.98 -22.16 11.75
CA GLN A 143 -24.64 -22.81 13.04
C GLN A 143 -23.20 -22.59 13.56
N ARG A 144 -22.68 -21.39 13.43
CA ARG A 144 -21.41 -20.91 13.97
C ARG A 144 -21.73 -20.24 15.29
N GLY A 145 -21.10 -20.69 16.36
CA GLY A 145 -21.35 -20.33 17.72
C GLY A 145 -21.61 -18.84 17.99
N GLU A 146 -22.19 -18.56 19.14
CA GLU A 146 -22.50 -17.19 19.55
C GLU A 146 -21.26 -16.30 19.48
N PRO A 147 -21.38 -15.06 18.96
CA PRO A 147 -20.25 -14.13 18.93
C PRO A 147 -19.80 -13.78 20.34
N GLU A 148 -18.55 -13.94 20.62
CA GLU A 148 -17.94 -13.59 21.92
C GLU A 148 -17.90 -12.09 22.23
N TRP A 149 -18.33 -11.24 21.28
CA TRP A 149 -18.37 -9.77 21.47
C TRP A 149 -19.67 -9.29 22.11
N ARG A 150 -20.09 -9.82 23.18
CA ARG A 150 -21.11 -9.19 24.01
C ARG A 150 -20.46 -8.05 24.79
N SER A 151 -20.44 -6.85 24.19
CA SER A 151 -20.17 -5.67 24.99
C SER A 151 -21.32 -5.47 25.96
N SER A 152 -21.03 -5.55 27.22
CA SER A 152 -21.97 -5.29 28.29
C SER A 152 -22.25 -3.82 28.53
N GLU A 153 -21.88 -2.93 27.61
CA GLU A 153 -22.16 -1.49 27.79
C GLU A 153 -22.59 -0.85 26.48
N VAL A 154 -23.89 -0.75 26.31
CA VAL A 154 -24.49 0.30 25.51
C VAL A 154 -24.31 1.59 26.33
N LEU A 155 -23.37 2.44 25.93
CA LEU A 155 -23.34 3.81 26.45
C LEU A 155 -24.55 4.53 25.87
N GLU A 156 -25.63 4.60 26.65
CA GLU A 156 -26.71 5.54 26.42
C GLU A 156 -26.19 6.95 26.74
N THR A 157 -26.13 7.80 25.71
CA THR A 157 -26.16 9.26 25.86
C THR A 157 -27.10 9.87 24.86
#